data_30c4d3845ccb5258d5de875d6e5edf36
#
_entry.id   30c4d3845ccb5258d5de875d6e5edf36
#
_cell.length_a   1.000
_cell.length_b   1.000
_cell.length_c   1.000
_cell.angle_alpha   90.00
_cell.angle_beta   90.00
_cell.angle_gamma   90.00
#
_symmetry.space_group_name_H-M   'P 1'
#
loop_
_entity.id
_entity.type
_entity.pdbx_description
1 polymer ?
#
loop_
_entity_poly.entity_id
_entity_poly.type
_entity_poly.pdbx_seq_one_letter_code
_entity_poly.pdbx_strand_id
1 'polypeptide(L)'
;MQGVGPTLAFTLIALLPELGQMSRKQIAALVGLAPYDFDSGRLKGHRCIYGGRLPVRNVLYMAALSACRYNPALKVFHHRLAATNKKPKVIIVAVMRKMITTLNAMLRDNVAWQPKSA
;
A
#
# COMPACT_ATOMS: atom_id res chain seq x y z
N MET A 1 -4.16 -13.28 -0.85
CA MET A 1 -2.85 -12.63 -0.86
C MET A 1 -2.20 -12.82 0.51
N GLN A 2 -1.04 -13.42 0.57
CA GLN A 2 -0.35 -13.59 1.84
C GLN A 2 0.01 -12.23 2.43
N GLY A 3 -0.19 -12.08 3.72
CA GLY A 3 -0.01 -10.82 4.42
C GLY A 3 -1.30 -10.07 4.64
N VAL A 4 -2.37 -10.44 3.92
CA VAL A 4 -3.68 -9.83 4.10
C VAL A 4 -4.52 -10.74 4.98
N GLY A 5 -4.56 -10.41 6.26
CA GLY A 5 -5.36 -11.16 7.22
C GLY A 5 -6.74 -10.56 7.43
N PRO A 6 -7.55 -11.16 8.33
CA PRO A 6 -8.90 -10.67 8.59
C PRO A 6 -8.95 -9.23 9.06
N THR A 7 -8.00 -8.80 9.89
CA THR A 7 -7.96 -7.43 10.40
C THR A 7 -7.85 -6.41 9.27
N LEU A 8 -6.92 -6.63 8.34
CA LEU A 8 -6.78 -5.73 7.20
C LEU A 8 -8.03 -5.76 6.31
N ALA A 9 -8.56 -6.95 6.04
CA ALA A 9 -9.75 -7.10 5.21
C ALA A 9 -10.95 -6.33 5.79
N PHE A 10 -11.22 -6.50 7.08
CA PHE A 10 -12.31 -5.78 7.74
C PHE A 10 -12.08 -4.27 7.74
N THR A 11 -10.84 -3.85 7.99
CA THR A 11 -10.50 -2.42 8.00
C THR A 11 -10.75 -1.80 6.63
N LEU A 12 -10.34 -2.48 5.55
CA LEU A 12 -10.54 -1.99 4.20
C LEU A 12 -12.02 -1.90 3.85
N ILE A 13 -12.80 -2.91 4.20
CA ILE A 13 -14.24 -2.92 3.94
C ILE A 13 -14.92 -1.77 4.68
N ALA A 14 -14.56 -1.55 5.93
CA ALA A 14 -15.22 -0.55 6.77
C ALA A 14 -14.77 0.88 6.46
N LEU A 15 -13.48 1.07 6.20
CA LEU A 15 -12.88 2.40 6.15
C LEU A 15 -12.38 2.83 4.77
N LEU A 16 -12.38 1.94 3.81
CA LEU A 16 -11.92 2.23 2.46
C LEU A 16 -12.90 1.68 1.41
N PRO A 17 -14.15 2.18 1.41
CA PRO A 17 -15.15 1.69 0.47
C PRO A 17 -14.82 2.02 -0.99
N GLU A 18 -13.93 2.98 -1.23
CA GLU A 18 -13.49 3.35 -2.57
C GLU A 18 -12.55 2.33 -3.22
N LEU A 19 -12.09 1.36 -2.45
CA LEU A 19 -11.15 0.36 -2.97
C LEU A 19 -11.79 -0.39 -4.16
N GLY A 20 -11.06 -0.45 -5.25
CA GLY A 20 -11.54 -1.05 -6.50
C GLY A 20 -12.23 -0.08 -7.43
N GLN A 21 -12.44 1.18 -7.00
CA GLN A 21 -13.18 2.18 -7.78
C GLN A 21 -12.33 3.40 -8.15
N MET A 22 -11.05 3.38 -7.79
CA MET A 22 -10.14 4.50 -8.03
C MET A 22 -8.94 4.04 -8.82
N SER A 23 -8.21 5.01 -9.40
CA SER A 23 -6.93 4.73 -10.04
C SER A 23 -5.87 4.39 -8.99
N ARG A 24 -4.74 3.87 -9.47
CA ARG A 24 -3.60 3.57 -8.60
C ARG A 24 -3.15 4.80 -7.81
N LYS A 25 -3.04 5.94 -8.49
CA LYS A 25 -2.60 7.17 -7.84
C LYS A 25 -3.62 7.66 -6.82
N GLN A 26 -4.89 7.59 -7.15
CA GLN A 26 -5.95 8.04 -6.26
C GLN A 26 -6.01 7.21 -4.99
N ILE A 27 -5.95 5.89 -5.12
CA ILE A 27 -6.04 5.02 -3.95
C ILE A 27 -4.81 5.16 -3.05
N ALA A 28 -3.62 5.31 -3.63
CA ALA A 28 -2.40 5.53 -2.87
C ALA A 28 -2.44 6.87 -2.13
N ALA A 29 -2.92 7.91 -2.78
CA ALA A 29 -3.07 9.22 -2.15
C ALA A 29 -4.07 9.20 -1.01
N LEU A 30 -5.19 8.50 -1.21
CA LEU A 30 -6.24 8.40 -0.19
C LEU A 30 -5.74 7.76 1.09
N VAL A 31 -4.85 6.79 0.98
CA VAL A 31 -4.24 6.11 2.13
C VAL A 31 -3.00 6.84 2.65
N GLY A 32 -2.56 7.89 1.95
CA GLY A 32 -1.42 8.69 2.37
C GLY A 32 -0.07 8.09 1.97
N LEU A 33 -0.02 7.35 0.87
CA LEU A 33 1.18 6.65 0.42
C LEU A 33 1.71 7.16 -0.92
N ALA A 34 1.08 8.16 -1.51
CA ALA A 34 1.53 8.70 -2.79
C ALA A 34 2.86 9.44 -2.61
N PRO A 35 3.78 9.34 -3.59
CA PRO A 35 5.01 10.12 -3.53
C PRO A 35 4.68 11.61 -3.59
N TYR A 36 5.49 12.41 -2.89
CA TYR A 36 5.33 13.85 -2.93
C TYR A 36 6.02 14.43 -4.15
N ASP A 37 5.41 15.48 -4.68
CA ASP A 37 6.05 16.38 -5.60
C ASP A 37 6.76 17.46 -4.78
N PHE A 38 8.05 17.64 -4.98
CA PHE A 38 8.85 18.52 -4.14
C PHE A 38 8.42 19.98 -4.17
N ASP A 39 8.03 20.48 -5.32
CA ASP A 39 7.71 21.90 -5.46
C ASP A 39 6.47 22.28 -4.69
N SER A 40 5.53 21.38 -4.61
CA SER A 40 4.30 21.59 -3.86
C SER A 40 4.31 20.81 -2.57
N GLY A 41 5.40 20.11 -2.29
CA GLY A 41 5.48 19.11 -1.26
C GLY A 41 5.24 19.65 0.14
N ARG A 42 5.69 20.87 0.43
CA ARG A 42 5.53 21.42 1.78
C ARG A 42 4.08 21.55 2.17
N LEU A 43 3.30 22.23 1.36
CA LEU A 43 1.88 22.43 1.66
C LEU A 43 1.06 21.19 1.36
N LYS A 44 1.30 20.57 0.23
CA LYS A 44 0.56 19.37 -0.15
C LYS A 44 0.95 18.16 0.69
N GLY A 45 2.20 18.10 1.13
CA GLY A 45 2.65 17.06 2.04
C GLY A 45 1.86 17.09 3.34
N HIS A 46 1.63 18.27 3.88
CA HIS A 46 0.78 18.45 5.05
C HIS A 46 -0.62 17.93 4.79
N ARG A 47 -1.22 18.31 3.67
CA ARG A 47 -2.56 17.86 3.33
C ARG A 47 -2.65 16.36 3.14
N CYS A 48 -1.64 15.75 2.53
CA CYS A 48 -1.61 14.29 2.37
C CYS A 48 -1.55 13.58 3.70
N ILE A 49 -0.81 14.10 4.66
CA ILE A 49 -0.76 13.54 6.01
C ILE A 49 -2.14 13.61 6.66
N TYR A 50 -2.82 14.74 6.55
CA TYR A 50 -4.16 14.89 7.12
C TYR A 50 -5.23 14.16 6.32
N GLY A 51 -5.06 14.11 4.99
CA GLY A 51 -6.02 13.46 4.11
C GLY A 51 -5.91 11.95 4.08
N GLY A 52 -4.75 11.41 4.45
CA GLY A 52 -4.57 9.96 4.48
C GLY A 52 -5.39 9.34 5.59
N ARG A 53 -5.97 8.18 5.32
CA ARG A 53 -6.78 7.49 6.33
C ARG A 53 -5.87 6.73 7.27
N LEU A 54 -5.56 7.37 8.38
CA LEU A 54 -4.57 6.85 9.33
C LEU A 54 -4.88 5.45 9.85
N PRO A 55 -6.12 5.10 10.22
CA PRO A 55 -6.40 3.74 10.67
C PRO A 55 -6.10 2.69 9.59
N VAL A 56 -6.44 2.98 8.33
CA VAL A 56 -6.13 2.09 7.21
C VAL A 56 -4.63 1.97 7.04
N ARG A 57 -3.93 3.08 7.06
CA ARG A 57 -2.48 3.09 6.90
C ARG A 57 -1.78 2.31 7.99
N ASN A 58 -2.22 2.44 9.24
CA ASN A 58 -1.61 1.73 10.37
C ASN A 58 -1.77 0.22 10.24
N VAL A 59 -2.96 -0.25 9.88
CA VAL A 59 -3.21 -1.68 9.70
C VAL A 59 -2.45 -2.20 8.48
N LEU A 60 -2.40 -1.41 7.42
CA LEU A 60 -1.67 -1.78 6.22
C LEU A 60 -0.16 -1.88 6.49
N TYR A 61 0.38 -1.01 7.34
CA TYR A 61 1.77 -1.06 7.76
C TYR A 61 2.09 -2.42 8.40
N MET A 62 1.26 -2.84 9.35
CA MET A 62 1.46 -4.12 10.02
C MET A 62 1.34 -5.29 9.04
N ALA A 63 0.38 -5.22 8.13
CA ALA A 63 0.22 -6.24 7.09
C ALA A 63 1.44 -6.28 6.16
N ALA A 64 2.02 -5.13 5.84
CA ALA A 64 3.21 -5.06 4.99
C ALA A 64 4.41 -5.72 5.65
N LEU A 65 4.60 -5.53 6.95
CA LEU A 65 5.67 -6.19 7.68
C LEU A 65 5.52 -7.72 7.60
N SER A 66 4.31 -8.21 7.77
CA SER A 66 4.01 -9.64 7.66
C SER A 66 4.22 -10.14 6.23
N ALA A 67 3.75 -9.38 5.25
CA ALA A 67 3.85 -9.78 3.85
C ALA A 67 5.31 -9.88 3.37
N CYS A 68 6.19 -9.03 3.88
CA CYS A 68 7.61 -9.10 3.55
C CYS A 68 8.23 -10.41 4.01
N ARG A 69 7.66 -11.06 5.01
CA ARG A 69 8.14 -12.35 5.51
C ARG A 69 7.51 -13.53 4.78
N TYR A 70 6.20 -13.46 4.54
CA TYR A 70 5.42 -14.64 4.15
C TYR A 70 4.91 -14.64 2.73
N ASN A 71 4.90 -13.48 2.06
CA ASN A 71 4.47 -13.40 0.66
C ASN A 71 5.71 -13.44 -0.23
N PRO A 72 5.92 -14.52 -1.01
CA PRO A 72 7.14 -14.66 -1.81
C PRO A 72 7.37 -13.50 -2.78
N ALA A 73 6.33 -13.01 -3.42
CA ALA A 73 6.44 -11.94 -4.39
C ALA A 73 6.86 -10.63 -3.72
N LEU A 74 6.25 -10.31 -2.57
CA LEU A 74 6.58 -9.09 -1.85
C LEU A 74 7.94 -9.19 -1.15
N LYS A 75 8.34 -10.38 -0.75
CA LYS A 75 9.69 -10.61 -0.22
C LYS A 75 10.74 -10.29 -1.27
N VAL A 76 10.55 -10.73 -2.50
CA VAL A 76 11.46 -10.42 -3.60
C VAL A 76 11.48 -8.90 -3.87
N PHE A 77 10.32 -8.27 -3.88
CA PHE A 77 10.22 -6.84 -4.07
C PHE A 77 10.97 -6.07 -2.99
N HIS A 78 10.79 -6.47 -1.73
CA HIS A 78 11.50 -5.88 -0.59
C HIS A 78 13.03 -6.03 -0.75
N HIS A 79 13.51 -7.23 -1.07
CA HIS A 79 14.93 -7.48 -1.23
C HIS A 79 15.54 -6.65 -2.36
N ARG A 80 14.81 -6.50 -3.45
CA ARG A 80 15.26 -5.69 -4.58
C ARG A 80 15.43 -4.22 -4.19
N LEU A 81 14.49 -3.68 -3.43
CA LEU A 81 14.58 -2.31 -2.95
C LEU A 81 15.68 -2.13 -1.92
N ALA A 82 15.87 -3.11 -1.04
CA ALA A 82 16.95 -3.07 -0.05
C ALA A 82 18.32 -3.03 -0.71
N ALA A 83 18.48 -3.71 -1.84
CA ALA A 83 19.74 -3.71 -2.58
C ALA A 83 20.09 -2.36 -3.19
N THR A 84 19.14 -1.42 -3.27
CA THR A 84 19.38 -0.08 -3.80
C THR A 84 19.69 0.96 -2.72
N ASN A 85 20.01 0.50 -1.52
CA ASN A 85 20.36 1.37 -0.37
C ASN A 85 19.26 2.35 0.06
N LYS A 86 18.01 2.00 -0.19
CA LYS A 86 16.90 2.80 0.29
C LYS A 86 16.71 2.61 1.80
N LYS A 87 16.23 3.65 2.46
CA LYS A 87 15.96 3.58 3.90
C LYS A 87 14.82 2.61 4.20
N PRO A 88 14.85 1.91 5.36
CA PRO A 88 13.81 0.94 5.69
C PRO A 88 12.39 1.49 5.62
N LYS A 89 12.17 2.72 6.07
CA LYS A 89 10.84 3.35 6.00
C LYS A 89 10.37 3.54 4.56
N VAL A 90 11.28 3.92 3.67
CA VAL A 90 10.97 4.11 2.26
C VAL A 90 10.57 2.77 1.64
N ILE A 91 11.28 1.71 1.99
CA ILE A 91 11.00 0.37 1.47
C ILE A 91 9.62 -0.10 1.93
N ILE A 92 9.31 0.06 3.21
CA ILE A 92 8.03 -0.40 3.75
C ILE A 92 6.85 0.39 3.14
N VAL A 93 7.01 1.69 2.94
CA VAL A 93 5.98 2.50 2.28
C VAL A 93 5.77 2.03 0.84
N ALA A 94 6.84 1.68 0.14
CA ALA A 94 6.73 1.14 -1.20
C ALA A 94 5.98 -0.20 -1.22
N VAL A 95 6.23 -1.06 -0.23
CA VAL A 95 5.51 -2.34 -0.09
C VAL A 95 4.03 -2.08 0.20
N MET A 96 3.73 -1.16 1.11
CA MET A 96 2.34 -0.79 1.42
C MET A 96 1.61 -0.29 0.17
N ARG A 97 2.26 0.57 -0.60
CA ARG A 97 1.68 1.09 -1.84
C ARG A 97 1.42 -0.03 -2.83
N LYS A 98 2.38 -0.94 -2.97
CA LYS A 98 2.21 -2.08 -3.87
C LYS A 98 1.05 -2.96 -3.43
N MET A 99 0.91 -3.20 -2.13
CA MET A 99 -0.20 -3.99 -1.60
C MET A 99 -1.55 -3.34 -1.89
N ILE A 100 -1.70 -2.06 -1.55
CA ILE A 100 -3.00 -1.41 -1.71
C ILE A 100 -3.38 -1.23 -3.18
N THR A 101 -2.41 -0.93 -4.05
CA THR A 101 -2.70 -0.81 -5.47
C THR A 101 -3.01 -2.16 -6.10
N THR A 102 -2.38 -3.23 -5.63
CA THR A 102 -2.69 -4.59 -6.08
C THR A 102 -4.10 -5.00 -5.64
N LEU A 103 -4.45 -4.74 -4.38
CA LEU A 103 -5.79 -5.05 -3.87
C LEU A 103 -6.85 -4.24 -4.60
N ASN A 104 -6.57 -2.99 -4.90
CA ASN A 104 -7.45 -2.13 -5.68
C ASN A 104 -7.70 -2.72 -7.07
N ALA A 105 -6.65 -3.18 -7.74
CA ALA A 105 -6.76 -3.78 -9.05
C ALA A 105 -7.53 -5.11 -9.01
N MET A 106 -7.28 -5.92 -7.99
CA MET A 106 -7.98 -7.19 -7.82
C MET A 106 -9.49 -6.97 -7.69
N LEU A 107 -9.91 -6.00 -6.89
CA LEU A 107 -11.32 -5.69 -6.73
C LEU A 107 -11.91 -5.07 -7.99
N ARG A 108 -11.19 -4.14 -8.62
CA ARG A 108 -11.66 -3.49 -9.85
C ARG A 108 -11.91 -4.50 -10.95
N ASP A 109 -10.98 -5.46 -11.10
CA ASP A 109 -11.01 -6.44 -12.18
C ASP A 109 -11.69 -7.75 -11.77
N ASN A 110 -12.08 -7.85 -10.48
CA ASN A 110 -12.70 -9.05 -9.91
C ASN A 110 -11.83 -10.29 -10.13
N VAL A 111 -10.54 -10.17 -9.83
CA VAL A 111 -9.54 -11.23 -10.04
C VAL A 111 -8.87 -11.55 -8.71
N ALA A 112 -8.65 -12.85 -8.46
CA ALA A 112 -7.96 -13.29 -7.26
C ALA A 112 -6.46 -12.98 -7.34
N TRP A 113 -5.79 -12.98 -6.18
CA TRP A 113 -4.35 -12.79 -6.10
C TRP A 113 -3.62 -13.82 -6.95
N GLN A 114 -2.67 -13.32 -7.74
CA GLN A 114 -1.79 -14.16 -8.56
C GLN A 114 -0.33 -13.85 -8.21
N PRO A 115 0.42 -14.83 -7.70
CA PRO A 115 1.80 -14.59 -7.27
C PRO A 115 2.71 -14.02 -8.35
N LYS A 116 2.45 -14.35 -9.60
CA LYS A 116 3.26 -13.88 -10.72
C LYS A 116 3.09 -12.41 -11.02
N SER A 117 2.06 -11.77 -10.47
CA SER A 117 1.74 -10.37 -10.76
C SER A 117 2.59 -9.39 -9.97
N ALA A 118 3.36 -9.85 -9.04
CA ALA A 118 4.18 -8.99 -8.19
C ALA A 118 5.59 -8.69 -8.75
#